data_5f0ac1e4ebf9e983f3528e631c3d6bd6
#
_entry.id   5f0ac1e4ebf9e983f3528e631c3d6bd6
#
_cell.length_a   1.000
_cell.length_b   1.000
_cell.length_c   1.000
_cell.angle_alpha   90.00
_cell.angle_beta   90.00
_cell.angle_gamma   90.00
#
_symmetry.space_group_name_H-M   'P 1'
#
loop_
_entity.id
_entity.type
_entity.pdbx_description
1 polymer ?
#
loop_
_entity_poly.entity_id
_entity_poly.type
_entity_poly.pdbx_seq_one_letter_code
_entity_poly.pdbx_strand_id
1 'polypeptide(L)'
;MSDHVFVYFRVPEALATEALPHWHRWMETVAEATGIGGTLMRRPETRAGVQTWMECYADVPPAFDATLAGLWRQSGLEQWVDGERQVEHFIDLDML
;
A
#
# COMPACT_ATOMS: atom_id res chain seq x y z
N MET A 1 14.16 7.86 15.58
CA MET A 1 13.25 6.72 15.42
C MET A 1 12.56 6.79 14.08
N SER A 2 12.56 5.69 13.35
CA SER A 2 11.94 5.68 12.02
C SER A 2 10.52 5.17 12.08
N ASP A 3 9.65 5.84 11.34
CA ASP A 3 8.25 5.43 11.18
C ASP A 3 8.10 4.68 9.87
N HIS A 4 7.33 3.61 9.91
CA HIS A 4 7.03 2.81 8.72
C HIS A 4 5.54 2.67 8.58
N VAL A 5 5.07 2.63 7.33
CA VAL A 5 3.65 2.45 7.05
C VAL A 5 3.48 1.21 6.18
N PHE A 6 2.58 0.35 6.60
CA PHE A 6 2.22 -0.87 5.87
C PHE A 6 0.74 -0.78 5.52
N VAL A 7 0.44 -0.98 4.25
CA VAL A 7 -0.94 -0.92 3.77
C VAL A 7 -1.27 -2.24 3.11
N TYR A 8 -2.25 -2.94 3.65
CA TYR A 8 -2.63 -4.22 3.06
C TYR A 8 -4.12 -4.26 2.73
N PHE A 9 -4.45 -5.04 1.72
CA PHE A 9 -5.78 -5.09 1.16
C PHE A 9 -5.91 -6.37 0.33
N ARG A 10 -7.13 -6.69 -0.04
CA ARG A 10 -7.40 -7.88 -0.83
C ARG A 10 -7.77 -7.49 -2.24
N VAL A 11 -7.27 -8.26 -3.20
CA VAL A 11 -7.53 -8.07 -4.61
C VAL A 11 -8.11 -9.39 -5.14
N PRO A 12 -9.28 -9.37 -5.80
CA PRO A 12 -9.80 -10.58 -6.42
C PRO A 12 -8.77 -11.16 -7.40
N GLU A 13 -8.52 -12.45 -7.31
CA GLU A 13 -7.54 -13.10 -8.18
C GLU A 13 -7.84 -12.88 -9.65
N ALA A 14 -9.11 -12.89 -10.01
CA ALA A 14 -9.53 -12.68 -11.39
C ALA A 14 -9.14 -11.30 -11.93
N LEU A 15 -8.90 -10.32 -11.04
CA LEU A 15 -8.55 -8.95 -11.42
C LEU A 15 -7.07 -8.65 -11.22
N ALA A 16 -6.32 -9.55 -10.59
CA ALA A 16 -4.95 -9.25 -10.14
C ALA A 16 -4.00 -8.84 -11.27
N THR A 17 -4.07 -9.53 -12.40
CA THR A 17 -3.20 -9.22 -13.54
C THR A 17 -3.50 -7.83 -14.09
N GLU A 18 -4.77 -7.46 -14.16
CA GLU A 18 -5.17 -6.13 -14.65
C GLU A 18 -4.86 -5.04 -13.62
N ALA A 19 -4.99 -5.36 -12.34
CA ALA A 19 -4.75 -4.39 -11.27
C ALA A 19 -3.27 -4.01 -11.14
N LEU A 20 -2.37 -4.94 -11.40
CA LEU A 20 -0.94 -4.73 -11.13
C LEU A 20 -0.34 -3.49 -11.80
N PRO A 21 -0.56 -3.21 -13.09
CA PRO A 21 -0.03 -1.97 -13.68
C PRO A 21 -0.59 -0.71 -13.04
N HIS A 22 -1.83 -0.75 -12.57
CA HIS A 22 -2.42 0.38 -11.86
C HIS A 22 -1.72 0.61 -10.54
N TRP A 23 -1.33 -0.46 -9.83
CA TRP A 23 -0.60 -0.33 -8.57
C TRP A 23 0.82 0.16 -8.77
N HIS A 24 1.49 -0.24 -9.83
CA HIS A 24 2.82 0.29 -10.15
C HIS A 24 2.73 1.82 -10.36
N ARG A 25 1.72 2.28 -11.07
CA ARG A 25 1.50 3.71 -11.31
C ARG A 25 1.15 4.44 -10.01
N TRP A 26 0.32 3.80 -9.18
CA TRP A 26 -0.02 4.33 -7.86
C TRP A 26 1.22 4.53 -7.00
N MET A 27 2.09 3.53 -6.93
CA MET A 27 3.32 3.60 -6.14
C MET A 27 4.24 4.71 -6.67
N GLU A 28 4.31 4.92 -7.98
CA GLU A 28 5.05 6.02 -8.57
C GLU A 28 4.47 7.37 -8.18
N THR A 29 3.14 7.49 -8.19
CA THR A 29 2.46 8.71 -7.77
C THR A 29 2.78 9.05 -6.32
N VAL A 30 2.77 8.05 -5.45
CA VAL A 30 3.12 8.24 -4.04
C VAL A 30 4.58 8.69 -3.91
N ALA A 31 5.48 8.06 -4.66
CA ALA A 31 6.91 8.42 -4.62
C ALA A 31 7.14 9.86 -5.08
N GLU A 32 6.44 10.30 -6.11
CA GLU A 32 6.57 11.67 -6.61
C GLU A 32 6.05 12.70 -5.61
N ALA A 33 4.94 12.37 -4.94
CA ALA A 33 4.32 13.29 -4.00
C ALA A 33 5.03 13.34 -2.65
N THR A 34 5.65 12.26 -2.22
CA THR A 34 6.18 12.13 -0.86
C THR A 34 7.71 11.95 -0.80
N GLY A 35 8.33 11.59 -1.90
CA GLY A 35 9.73 11.21 -1.93
C GLY A 35 9.99 9.78 -1.42
N ILE A 36 8.93 9.03 -1.10
CA ILE A 36 9.06 7.69 -0.53
C ILE A 36 8.70 6.65 -1.59
N GLY A 37 9.69 5.90 -2.04
CA GLY A 37 9.48 4.75 -2.90
C GLY A 37 9.13 3.54 -2.05
N GLY A 38 7.95 2.98 -2.28
CA GLY A 38 7.51 1.81 -1.55
C GLY A 38 7.81 0.52 -2.29
N THR A 39 7.53 -0.59 -1.63
CA THR A 39 7.57 -1.92 -2.25
C THR A 39 6.19 -2.54 -2.18
N LEU A 40 5.86 -3.31 -3.21
CA LEU A 40 4.57 -4.01 -3.28
C LEU A 40 4.84 -5.50 -3.19
N MET A 41 4.13 -6.16 -2.27
CA MET A 41 4.27 -7.59 -2.02
C MET A 41 2.90 -8.23 -1.95
N ARG A 42 2.86 -9.54 -2.05
CA ARG A 42 1.62 -10.27 -1.79
C ARG A 42 1.92 -11.54 -1.00
N ARG A 43 0.91 -12.06 -0.33
CA ARG A 43 1.02 -13.39 0.26
C ARG A 43 1.16 -14.41 -0.86
N PRO A 44 1.94 -15.47 -0.65
CA PRO A 44 2.10 -16.51 -1.69
C PRO A 44 0.81 -17.28 -1.96
N GLU A 45 -0.03 -17.48 -0.94
CA GLU A 45 -1.28 -18.22 -1.12
C GLU A 45 -2.44 -17.31 -1.50
N THR A 46 -3.37 -17.88 -2.27
CA THR A 46 -4.66 -17.26 -2.60
C THR A 46 -5.72 -17.97 -1.77
N ARG A 47 -6.61 -17.20 -1.13
CA ARG A 47 -7.69 -17.78 -0.32
C ARG A 47 -9.02 -17.26 -0.77
N ALA A 48 -9.97 -18.17 -0.97
CA ALA A 48 -11.34 -17.83 -1.36
C ALA A 48 -11.38 -16.93 -2.60
N GLY A 49 -10.45 -17.14 -3.52
CA GLY A 49 -10.39 -16.37 -4.76
C GLY A 49 -9.83 -14.96 -4.62
N VAL A 50 -9.21 -14.63 -3.49
CA VAL A 50 -8.59 -13.31 -3.31
C VAL A 50 -7.13 -13.44 -2.92
N GLN A 51 -6.34 -12.47 -3.38
CA GLN A 51 -4.95 -12.31 -3.01
C GLN A 51 -4.83 -11.19 -1.99
N THR A 52 -3.91 -11.31 -1.04
CA THR A 52 -3.63 -10.21 -0.12
C THR A 52 -2.34 -9.53 -0.59
N TRP A 53 -2.45 -8.24 -0.86
CA TRP A 53 -1.33 -7.40 -1.29
C TRP A 53 -0.94 -6.46 -0.17
N MET A 54 0.34 -6.05 -0.15
CA MET A 54 0.83 -5.12 0.85
C MET A 54 1.79 -4.12 0.23
N GLU A 55 1.53 -2.83 0.48
CA GLU A 55 2.45 -1.75 0.18
C GLU A 55 3.27 -1.47 1.44
N CYS A 56 4.58 -1.38 1.30
CA CYS A 56 5.47 -1.10 2.43
C CYS A 56 6.22 0.19 2.17
N TYR A 57 6.11 1.12 3.11
CA TYR A 57 6.79 2.42 3.04
C TYR A 57 7.66 2.59 4.27
N ALA A 58 8.97 2.73 4.07
CA ALA A 58 9.93 2.84 5.17
C ALA A 58 10.35 4.29 5.38
N ASP A 59 10.65 4.63 6.63
CA ASP A 59 11.22 5.94 7.00
C ASP A 59 10.37 7.11 6.48
N VAL A 60 9.07 7.04 6.74
CA VAL A 60 8.14 8.05 6.23
C VAL A 60 8.17 9.33 7.06
N PRO A 61 7.95 10.50 6.42
CA PRO A 61 7.87 11.76 7.14
C PRO A 61 6.54 11.89 7.90
N PRO A 62 6.42 12.82 8.87
CA PRO A 62 5.21 12.96 9.68
C PRO A 62 3.92 13.20 8.89
N ALA A 63 4.01 13.88 7.76
CA ALA A 63 2.81 14.19 6.95
C ALA A 63 2.43 13.08 5.96
N PHE A 64 3.17 11.97 5.97
CA PHE A 64 3.00 10.92 4.97
C PHE A 64 1.57 10.40 4.92
N ASP A 65 0.98 10.11 6.07
CA ASP A 65 -0.35 9.53 6.15
C ASP A 65 -1.42 10.40 5.52
N ALA A 66 -1.40 11.68 5.85
CA ALA A 66 -2.39 12.61 5.32
C ALA A 66 -2.25 12.72 3.80
N THR A 67 -1.02 12.76 3.30
CA THR A 67 -0.75 12.81 1.88
C THR A 67 -1.22 11.53 1.20
N LEU A 68 -0.88 10.38 1.77
CA LEU A 68 -1.28 9.08 1.23
C LEU A 68 -2.81 8.96 1.15
N ALA A 69 -3.50 9.34 2.22
CA ALA A 69 -4.95 9.28 2.27
C ALA A 69 -5.59 10.19 1.21
N GLY A 70 -5.04 11.38 1.02
CA GLY A 70 -5.53 12.31 0.01
C GLY A 70 -5.35 11.77 -1.41
N LEU A 71 -4.19 11.20 -1.69
CA LEU A 71 -3.92 10.60 -3.00
C LEU A 71 -4.82 9.40 -3.26
N TRP A 72 -5.05 8.59 -2.24
CA TRP A 72 -5.90 7.41 -2.36
C TRP A 72 -7.33 7.79 -2.74
N ARG A 73 -7.87 8.82 -2.10
CA ARG A 73 -9.24 9.27 -2.40
C ARG A 73 -9.42 9.70 -3.84
N GLN A 74 -8.35 10.17 -4.49
CA GLN A 74 -8.40 10.64 -5.86
C GLN A 74 -8.02 9.56 -6.87
N SER A 75 -7.54 8.42 -6.41
CA SER A 75 -6.96 7.40 -7.29
C SER A 75 -7.98 6.60 -8.09
N GLY A 76 -9.17 6.39 -7.54
CA GLY A 76 -10.17 5.52 -8.15
C GLY A 76 -9.83 4.04 -8.06
N LEU A 77 -8.78 3.69 -7.31
CA LEU A 77 -8.31 2.30 -7.24
C LEU A 77 -9.13 1.40 -6.34
N GLU A 78 -10.03 1.96 -5.55
CA GLU A 78 -10.88 1.15 -4.66
C GLU A 78 -11.72 0.14 -5.41
N GLN A 79 -11.98 0.36 -6.70
CA GLN A 79 -12.73 -0.59 -7.52
C GLN A 79 -12.02 -1.94 -7.66
N TRP A 80 -10.69 -1.95 -7.45
CA TRP A 80 -9.88 -3.17 -7.56
C TRP A 80 -9.75 -3.91 -6.23
N VAL A 81 -10.21 -3.31 -5.13
CA VAL A 81 -9.99 -3.82 -3.78
C VAL A 81 -11.27 -4.47 -3.26
N ASP A 82 -11.13 -5.69 -2.73
CA ASP A 82 -12.23 -6.39 -2.08
C ASP A 82 -12.20 -6.07 -0.59
N GLY A 83 -13.13 -5.23 -0.15
CA GLY A 83 -13.21 -4.82 1.24
C GLY A 83 -12.37 -3.59 1.54
N GLU A 84 -11.91 -3.47 2.76
CA GLU A 84 -11.21 -2.29 3.24
C GLU A 84 -9.71 -2.38 3.05
N ARG A 85 -9.12 -1.22 2.87
CA ARG A 85 -7.69 -1.03 2.84
C ARG A 85 -7.23 -0.71 4.27
N GLN A 86 -6.32 -1.51 4.82
CA GLN A 86 -5.83 -1.38 6.18
C GLN A 86 -4.50 -0.64 6.18
N VAL A 87 -4.41 0.42 6.96
CA VAL A 87 -3.18 1.20 7.10
C VAL A 87 -2.66 1.03 8.51
N GLU A 88 -1.44 0.57 8.65
CA GLU A 88 -0.82 0.33 9.96
C GLU A 88 0.53 1.03 10.06
N HIS A 89 0.81 1.52 11.23
CA HIS A 89 2.07 2.19 11.57
C HIS A 89 2.91 1.34 12.48
N PHE A 90 4.18 1.29 12.17
CA PHE A 90 5.16 0.64 13.04
C PHE A 90 6.36 1.57 13.18
N ILE A 91 6.94 1.60 14.36
CA ILE A 91 8.17 2.33 14.63
C ILE A 91 9.25 1.32 15.00
N ASP A 92 10.50 1.68 14.73
CA ASP A 92 11.60 0.83 15.14
C ASP A 92 11.70 0.82 16.67
N LEU A 93 11.95 -0.37 17.22
CA LEU A 93 12.27 -0.46 18.63
C LEU A 93 13.76 -0.26 18.81
N ASP A 94 14.12 0.68 19.66
CA ASP A 94 15.50 0.92 20.00
C ASP A 94 15.96 -0.12 21.02
N MET A 95 16.93 -0.89 20.62
CA MET A 95 17.41 -2.02 21.41
C MET A 95 18.68 -1.69 22.18
N LEU A 96 18.80 -0.52 22.66
CA LEU A 96 20.00 -0.09 23.38
C LEU A 96 20.29 -0.86 24.63
#